data_f01c68f31c2e647be890994eedbe6a80
#
_entry.id   f01c68f31c2e647be890994eedbe6a80
#
_cell.length_a   1.000
_cell.length_b   1.000
_cell.length_c   1.000
_cell.angle_alpha   90.00
_cell.angle_beta   90.00
_cell.angle_gamma   90.00
#
_symmetry.space_group_name_H-M   'P 1'
#
loop_
_entity.id
_entity.type
_entity.pdbx_description
1 polymer ?
#
loop_
_entity_poly.entity_id
_entity_poly.type
_entity_poly.pdbx_seq_one_letter_code
_entity_poly.pdbx_strand_id
1 'polypeptide(L)'
;LRFLGYKVHPQPDDEIGLPYIHGVEAKERSLYRPLVNFEGGTCIAGTTQSGKGVALSVLISQAVYRGDVVIILDPKNSKRLKRAVVRACEDAREPDAFLEFHPAFPERGVRLDPMFNWQKPTELASRIQSIMPPDTAGAFSAFGWDAVNVVVQGLVELEDRPNLMKLARYIEGGIEPVLEASLRRFFDVTLATDWRELPEMKK
;
A
#
# COMPACT_ATOMS: atom_id res chain seq x y z
N LEU A 1 -13.27 -17.04 25.72
CA LEU A 1 -12.20 -17.98 25.33
C LEU A 1 -12.75 -19.36 24.98
N ARG A 2 -13.78 -19.89 25.68
CA ARG A 2 -14.52 -21.10 25.25
C ARG A 2 -15.08 -21.00 23.84
N PHE A 3 -15.48 -19.82 23.44
CA PHE A 3 -16.02 -19.52 22.11
C PHE A 3 -14.98 -19.74 20.99
N LEU A 4 -13.70 -19.70 21.32
CA LEU A 4 -12.59 -19.87 20.35
C LEU A 4 -12.00 -21.29 20.38
N GLY A 5 -12.68 -22.27 20.99
CA GLY A 5 -12.24 -23.67 21.03
C GLY A 5 -11.08 -23.99 21.97
N TYR A 6 -10.66 -23.03 22.81
CA TYR A 6 -9.63 -23.28 23.81
C TYR A 6 -10.24 -23.88 25.08
N LYS A 7 -9.65 -24.96 25.55
CA LYS A 7 -9.91 -25.45 26.90
C LYS A 7 -9.27 -24.46 27.88
N VAL A 8 -10.07 -23.60 28.47
CA VAL A 8 -9.63 -22.85 29.63
C VAL A 8 -9.60 -23.82 30.80
N HIS A 9 -8.41 -24.15 31.27
CA HIS A 9 -8.28 -24.92 32.51
C HIS A 9 -8.75 -24.01 33.65
N PRO A 10 -9.73 -24.39 34.47
CA PRO A 10 -10.08 -23.64 35.64
C PRO A 10 -8.86 -23.56 36.57
N GLN A 11 -8.47 -22.34 36.92
CA GLN A 11 -7.48 -22.07 37.95
C GLN A 11 -8.20 -21.83 39.25
N PRO A 12 -7.68 -22.24 40.39
CA PRO A 12 -8.18 -21.82 41.68
C PRO A 12 -8.20 -20.29 41.77
N ASP A 13 -9.22 -19.72 42.39
CA ASP A 13 -9.43 -18.27 42.46
C ASP A 13 -8.25 -17.53 43.11
N ASP A 14 -7.54 -18.17 44.00
CA ASP A 14 -6.32 -17.67 44.65
C ASP A 14 -5.08 -17.65 43.75
N GLU A 15 -5.08 -18.42 42.62
CA GLU A 15 -4.02 -18.42 41.64
C GLU A 15 -4.27 -17.42 40.48
N ILE A 16 -5.49 -16.88 40.39
CA ILE A 16 -5.86 -15.93 39.37
C ILE A 16 -5.71 -14.55 39.99
N GLY A 17 -4.85 -13.71 39.42
CA GLY A 17 -4.85 -12.29 39.76
C GLY A 17 -6.23 -11.69 39.51
N LEU A 18 -6.52 -10.54 40.05
CA LEU A 18 -7.83 -9.88 39.86
C LEU A 18 -8.04 -9.63 38.37
N PRO A 19 -8.94 -10.36 37.67
CA PRO A 19 -9.04 -10.31 36.18
C PRO A 19 -9.34 -8.93 35.64
N TYR A 20 -10.03 -8.09 36.43
CA TYR A 20 -10.31 -6.71 36.05
C TYR A 20 -9.12 -5.76 36.24
N ILE A 21 -8.05 -6.19 36.90
CA ILE A 21 -6.81 -5.41 37.07
C ILE A 21 -5.73 -5.98 36.19
N HIS A 22 -5.48 -7.28 36.26
CA HIS A 22 -4.34 -7.93 35.60
C HIS A 22 -4.73 -8.57 34.27
N GLY A 23 -5.87 -9.21 34.17
CA GLY A 23 -6.37 -9.87 32.97
C GLY A 23 -5.52 -11.07 32.51
N VAL A 24 -4.57 -11.50 33.33
CA VAL A 24 -3.60 -12.56 33.02
C VAL A 24 -3.66 -13.66 34.09
N GLU A 25 -3.39 -14.89 33.67
CA GLU A 25 -3.26 -16.02 34.59
C GLU A 25 -1.95 -15.93 35.36
N ALA A 26 -1.94 -16.38 36.64
CA ALA A 26 -0.74 -16.42 37.48
C ALA A 26 0.41 -17.26 36.88
N LYS A 27 0.04 -18.29 36.09
CA LYS A 27 1.00 -19.09 35.33
C LYS A 27 0.79 -18.83 33.84
N GLU A 28 1.81 -18.30 33.19
CA GLU A 28 1.81 -18.11 31.77
C GLU A 28 1.82 -19.47 31.06
N ARG A 29 1.01 -19.59 30.00
CA ARG A 29 0.97 -20.76 29.15
C ARG A 29 1.11 -20.35 27.69
N SER A 30 1.85 -21.14 26.96
CA SER A 30 1.94 -20.97 25.51
C SER A 30 0.58 -21.27 24.87
N LEU A 31 0.05 -20.35 24.10
CA LEU A 31 -1.16 -20.50 23.31
C LEU A 31 -0.78 -20.68 21.84
N TYR A 32 -1.12 -21.84 21.30
CA TYR A 32 -0.91 -22.16 19.90
C TYR A 32 -2.21 -22.03 19.12
N ARG A 33 -2.15 -21.40 17.96
CA ARG A 33 -3.27 -21.30 17.03
C ARG A 33 -2.88 -21.87 15.68
N PRO A 34 -3.75 -22.65 15.03
CA PRO A 34 -3.55 -23.04 13.65
C PRO A 34 -3.41 -21.82 12.75
N LEU A 35 -2.53 -21.87 11.76
CA LEU A 35 -2.29 -20.77 10.83
C LEU A 35 -3.54 -20.36 10.04
N VAL A 36 -4.39 -21.34 9.70
CA VAL A 36 -5.68 -21.10 9.02
C VAL A 36 -6.56 -20.08 9.75
N ASN A 37 -6.40 -19.91 11.07
CA ASN A 37 -7.14 -18.90 11.82
C ASN A 37 -6.70 -17.48 11.52
N PHE A 38 -5.58 -17.27 10.81
CA PHE A 38 -5.03 -15.98 10.42
C PHE A 38 -5.23 -15.69 8.92
N GLU A 39 -5.82 -16.60 8.15
CA GLU A 39 -6.15 -16.37 6.73
C GLU A 39 -7.25 -15.31 6.56
N GLY A 40 -8.08 -15.09 7.58
CA GLY A 40 -9.03 -13.99 7.66
C GLY A 40 -8.48 -12.77 8.40
N GLY A 41 -9.28 -11.72 8.52
CA GLY A 41 -8.91 -10.54 9.30
C GLY A 41 -8.80 -10.83 10.79
N THR A 42 -7.71 -10.37 11.43
CA THR A 42 -7.54 -10.44 12.89
C THR A 42 -7.68 -9.05 13.49
N CYS A 43 -8.61 -8.89 14.43
CA CYS A 43 -8.81 -7.64 15.17
C CYS A 43 -8.24 -7.76 16.59
N ILE A 44 -7.33 -6.83 16.95
CA ILE A 44 -6.78 -6.71 18.30
C ILE A 44 -7.36 -5.46 18.95
N ALA A 45 -8.37 -5.63 19.80
CA ALA A 45 -9.04 -4.56 20.50
C ALA A 45 -8.57 -4.45 21.96
N GLY A 46 -8.63 -3.25 22.51
CA GLY A 46 -8.28 -2.99 23.91
C GLY A 46 -8.08 -1.50 24.19
N THR A 47 -8.06 -1.11 25.44
CA THR A 47 -7.80 0.26 25.89
C THR A 47 -6.33 0.65 25.71
N THR A 48 -5.99 1.89 25.95
CA THR A 48 -4.58 2.35 25.96
C THR A 48 -3.78 1.54 26.98
N GLN A 49 -2.55 1.17 26.63
CA GLN A 49 -1.64 0.38 27.48
C GLN A 49 -2.09 -1.08 27.78
N SER A 50 -3.11 -1.61 27.09
CA SER A 50 -3.59 -2.99 27.29
C SER A 50 -2.72 -4.08 26.63
N GLY A 51 -1.53 -3.76 26.13
CA GLY A 51 -0.64 -4.74 25.52
C GLY A 51 -0.89 -5.03 24.03
N LYS A 52 -1.81 -4.30 23.35
CA LYS A 52 -2.07 -4.49 21.90
C LYS A 52 -0.81 -4.48 21.04
N GLY A 53 0.07 -3.51 21.30
CA GLY A 53 1.33 -3.39 20.56
C GLY A 53 2.31 -4.54 20.81
N VAL A 54 2.24 -5.18 21.98
CA VAL A 54 3.03 -6.39 22.26
C VAL A 54 2.50 -7.56 21.47
N ALA A 55 1.19 -7.80 21.52
CA ALA A 55 0.55 -8.87 20.75
C ALA A 55 0.82 -8.70 19.24
N LEU A 56 0.71 -7.48 18.70
CA LEU A 56 1.01 -7.18 17.32
C LEU A 56 2.48 -7.47 16.98
N SER A 57 3.42 -7.05 17.84
CA SER A 57 4.85 -7.31 17.64
C SER A 57 5.15 -8.80 17.59
N VAL A 58 4.52 -9.62 18.44
CA VAL A 58 4.68 -11.08 18.44
C VAL A 58 4.19 -11.69 17.12
N LEU A 59 3.00 -11.30 16.66
CA LEU A 59 2.43 -11.80 15.40
C LEU A 59 3.32 -11.43 14.19
N ILE A 60 3.77 -10.18 14.15
CA ILE A 60 4.65 -9.70 13.07
C ILE A 60 5.99 -10.47 13.08
N SER A 61 6.62 -10.63 14.25
CA SER A 61 7.88 -11.36 14.34
C SER A 61 7.73 -12.80 13.88
N GLN A 62 6.63 -13.46 14.23
CA GLN A 62 6.36 -14.82 13.77
C GLN A 62 6.14 -14.90 12.26
N ALA A 63 5.48 -13.91 11.66
CA ALA A 63 5.30 -13.84 10.21
C ALA A 63 6.66 -13.65 9.50
N VAL A 64 7.52 -12.77 10.02
CA VAL A 64 8.89 -12.56 9.50
C VAL A 64 9.69 -13.86 9.59
N TYR A 65 9.66 -14.57 10.73
CA TYR A 65 10.40 -15.84 10.90
C TYR A 65 9.91 -16.94 9.96
N ARG A 66 8.65 -16.88 9.51
CA ARG A 66 8.12 -17.78 8.49
C ARG A 66 8.55 -17.45 7.07
N GLY A 67 9.14 -16.26 6.85
CA GLY A 67 9.45 -15.74 5.52
C GLY A 67 8.25 -15.09 4.80
N ASP A 68 7.22 -14.68 5.55
CA ASP A 68 6.07 -13.98 4.97
C ASP A 68 6.45 -12.54 4.63
N VAL A 69 5.83 -11.99 3.58
CA VAL A 69 5.86 -10.57 3.29
C VAL A 69 4.92 -9.84 4.24
N VAL A 70 5.46 -8.95 5.07
CA VAL A 70 4.69 -8.21 6.09
C VAL A 70 4.64 -6.73 5.73
N ILE A 71 3.43 -6.20 5.54
CA ILE A 71 3.20 -4.77 5.30
C ILE A 71 2.60 -4.15 6.54
N ILE A 72 3.28 -3.14 7.10
CA ILE A 72 2.86 -2.49 8.34
C ILE A 72 2.51 -1.03 8.05
N LEU A 73 1.27 -0.66 8.33
CA LEU A 73 0.81 0.73 8.30
C LEU A 73 0.76 1.25 9.73
N ASP A 74 1.75 2.06 10.12
CA ASP A 74 1.84 2.62 11.47
C ASP A 74 1.71 4.15 11.46
N PRO A 75 0.48 4.69 11.56
CA PRO A 75 0.26 6.13 11.56
C PRO A 75 0.81 6.84 12.81
N LYS A 76 1.16 6.07 13.86
CA LYS A 76 1.69 6.60 15.13
C LYS A 76 3.20 6.67 15.18
N ASN A 77 3.89 6.10 14.18
CA ASN A 77 5.34 6.01 14.14
C ASN A 77 5.94 5.43 15.44
N SER A 78 5.49 4.24 15.82
CA SER A 78 5.88 3.55 17.05
C SER A 78 7.31 3.05 17.00
N LYS A 79 8.21 3.74 17.68
CA LYS A 79 9.62 3.31 17.82
C LYS A 79 9.76 1.87 18.35
N ARG A 80 8.83 1.45 19.22
CA ARG A 80 8.83 0.09 19.78
C ARG A 80 8.51 -0.94 18.72
N LEU A 81 7.46 -0.71 17.93
CA LEU A 81 7.07 -1.61 16.84
C LEU A 81 8.19 -1.72 15.81
N LYS A 82 8.72 -0.59 15.35
CA LYS A 82 9.86 -0.55 14.42
C LYS A 82 11.05 -1.39 14.94
N ARG A 83 11.47 -1.20 16.19
CA ARG A 83 12.57 -1.98 16.77
C ARG A 83 12.28 -3.48 16.81
N ALA A 84 11.02 -3.87 17.10
CA ALA A 84 10.64 -5.28 17.10
C ALA A 84 10.75 -5.90 15.71
N VAL A 85 10.35 -5.17 14.67
CA VAL A 85 10.44 -5.64 13.27
C VAL A 85 11.89 -5.74 12.80
N VAL A 86 12.68 -4.69 13.03
CA VAL A 86 14.12 -4.70 12.69
C VAL A 86 14.81 -5.89 13.35
N ARG A 87 14.59 -6.10 14.64
CA ARG A 87 15.16 -7.23 15.36
C ARG A 87 14.68 -8.57 14.80
N ALA A 88 13.42 -8.70 14.42
CA ALA A 88 12.93 -9.93 13.82
C ALA A 88 13.62 -10.24 12.47
N CYS A 89 13.90 -9.22 11.66
CA CYS A 89 14.66 -9.38 10.41
C CYS A 89 16.14 -9.76 10.70
N GLU A 90 16.75 -9.14 11.70
CA GLU A 90 18.12 -9.50 12.14
C GLU A 90 18.19 -10.95 12.64
N ASP A 91 17.26 -11.35 13.51
CA ASP A 91 17.18 -12.72 14.05
C ASP A 91 16.90 -13.76 12.95
N ALA A 92 16.13 -13.38 11.91
CA ALA A 92 15.91 -14.19 10.71
C ALA A 92 17.12 -14.23 9.76
N ARG A 93 18.19 -13.49 10.06
CA ARG A 93 19.39 -13.31 9.22
C ARG A 93 19.16 -12.61 7.89
N GLU A 94 18.13 -11.78 7.82
CA GLU A 94 17.74 -10.99 6.66
C GLU A 94 17.57 -9.50 7.04
N PRO A 95 18.63 -8.83 7.56
CA PRO A 95 18.52 -7.44 8.04
C PRO A 95 18.09 -6.48 6.92
N ASP A 96 18.47 -6.77 5.68
CA ASP A 96 18.12 -5.94 4.49
C ASP A 96 16.66 -6.12 4.05
N ALA A 97 15.93 -7.08 4.61
CA ALA A 97 14.51 -7.26 4.33
C ALA A 97 13.64 -6.18 5.00
N PHE A 98 14.17 -5.44 5.97
CA PHE A 98 13.45 -4.31 6.57
C PHE A 98 13.50 -3.09 5.65
N LEU A 99 12.33 -2.71 5.14
CA LEU A 99 12.16 -1.52 4.32
C LEU A 99 11.24 -0.54 5.05
N GLU A 100 11.67 0.72 5.17
CA GLU A 100 10.87 1.79 5.76
C GLU A 100 10.52 2.83 4.71
N PHE A 101 9.26 3.25 4.69
CA PHE A 101 8.81 4.40 3.93
C PHE A 101 8.23 5.44 4.89
N HIS A 102 8.80 6.65 4.88
CA HIS A 102 8.33 7.76 5.69
C HIS A 102 8.30 9.05 4.87
N PRO A 103 7.12 9.62 4.59
CA PRO A 103 7.00 10.78 3.70
C PRO A 103 7.78 12.00 4.18
N ALA A 104 7.84 12.23 5.51
CA ALA A 104 8.54 13.38 6.09
C ALA A 104 10.07 13.19 6.21
N PHE A 105 10.58 11.98 6.04
CA PHE A 105 12.02 11.67 6.15
C PHE A 105 12.47 10.79 4.99
N PRO A 106 12.41 11.30 3.74
CA PRO A 106 12.70 10.51 2.54
C PRO A 106 14.16 10.04 2.45
N GLU A 107 15.07 10.68 3.20
CA GLU A 107 16.48 10.31 3.26
C GLU A 107 16.75 9.05 4.09
N ARG A 108 15.79 8.61 4.91
CA ARG A 108 15.95 7.47 5.83
C ARG A 108 15.30 6.20 5.35
N GLY A 109 14.60 6.26 4.23
CA GLY A 109 13.77 5.17 3.78
C GLY A 109 13.87 4.89 2.29
N VAL A 110 13.07 3.92 1.86
CA VAL A 110 12.92 3.61 0.44
C VAL A 110 12.08 4.68 -0.27
N ARG A 111 12.35 4.86 -1.55
CA ARG A 111 11.52 5.69 -2.41
C ARG A 111 10.51 4.81 -3.14
N LEU A 112 9.23 5.15 -3.00
CA LEU A 112 8.16 4.47 -3.72
C LEU A 112 7.81 5.27 -4.97
N ASP A 113 7.81 4.60 -6.12
CA ASP A 113 7.26 5.13 -7.36
C ASP A 113 5.86 4.54 -7.57
N PRO A 114 4.79 5.29 -7.28
CA PRO A 114 3.42 4.78 -7.42
C PRO A 114 3.04 4.49 -8.88
N MET A 115 3.86 4.94 -9.84
CA MET A 115 3.65 4.74 -11.28
C MET A 115 4.49 3.59 -11.83
N PHE A 116 5.21 2.83 -10.97
CA PHE A 116 6.18 1.84 -11.45
C PHE A 116 5.53 0.61 -12.07
N ASN A 117 4.60 -0.03 -11.38
CA ASN A 117 3.97 -1.28 -11.78
C ASN A 117 2.54 -1.06 -12.25
N TRP A 118 2.23 -1.41 -13.47
CA TRP A 118 0.90 -1.38 -14.05
C TRP A 118 0.80 -2.39 -15.19
N GLN A 119 -0.40 -2.93 -15.41
CA GLN A 119 -0.71 -3.80 -16.54
C GLN A 119 -1.43 -3.03 -17.63
N LYS A 120 -2.30 -2.09 -17.24
CA LYS A 120 -3.05 -1.24 -18.16
C LYS A 120 -2.82 0.24 -17.80
N PRO A 121 -2.67 1.13 -18.80
CA PRO A 121 -2.52 2.56 -18.55
C PRO A 121 -3.59 3.17 -17.66
N THR A 122 -4.84 2.70 -17.78
CA THR A 122 -5.99 3.13 -16.97
C THR A 122 -5.83 2.90 -15.47
N GLU A 123 -4.99 1.93 -15.06
CA GLU A 123 -4.70 1.68 -13.64
C GLU A 123 -3.99 2.87 -13.00
N LEU A 124 -3.11 3.54 -13.75
CA LEU A 124 -2.38 4.71 -13.27
C LEU A 124 -3.34 5.89 -13.03
N ALA A 125 -4.27 6.13 -13.95
CA ALA A 125 -5.30 7.15 -13.78
C ALA A 125 -6.18 6.86 -12.54
N SER A 126 -6.58 5.60 -12.34
CA SER A 126 -7.37 5.19 -11.18
C SER A 126 -6.60 5.33 -9.86
N ARG A 127 -5.28 5.07 -9.84
CA ARG A 127 -4.45 5.32 -8.65
C ARG A 127 -4.40 6.79 -8.28
N ILE A 128 -4.24 7.68 -9.26
CA ILE A 128 -4.27 9.12 -9.01
C ILE A 128 -5.64 9.56 -8.52
N GLN A 129 -6.71 9.09 -9.16
CA GLN A 129 -8.07 9.40 -8.73
C GLN A 129 -8.33 8.99 -7.27
N SER A 130 -7.81 7.83 -6.84
CA SER A 130 -8.04 7.31 -5.48
C SER A 130 -7.49 8.21 -4.37
N ILE A 131 -6.53 9.10 -4.68
CA ILE A 131 -5.93 10.05 -3.72
C ILE A 131 -6.47 11.47 -3.87
N MET A 132 -7.33 11.73 -4.88
CA MET A 132 -7.99 13.02 -5.03
C MET A 132 -9.02 13.22 -3.90
N PRO A 133 -9.22 14.46 -3.44
CA PRO A 133 -10.29 14.77 -2.51
C PRO A 133 -11.64 14.37 -3.09
N PRO A 134 -12.54 13.77 -2.28
CA PRO A 134 -13.89 13.45 -2.74
C PRO A 134 -14.64 14.76 -3.06
N ASP A 135 -15.21 14.83 -4.24
CA ASP A 135 -16.15 15.88 -4.62
C ASP A 135 -17.60 15.40 -4.49
N THR A 136 -18.47 16.30 -4.10
CA THR A 136 -19.90 15.98 -3.87
C THR A 136 -20.68 15.67 -5.17
N ALA A 137 -20.16 16.07 -6.32
CA ALA A 137 -20.80 15.90 -7.61
C ALA A 137 -20.17 14.82 -8.50
N GLY A 138 -18.99 14.30 -8.14
CA GLY A 138 -18.26 13.32 -8.92
C GLY A 138 -17.72 13.82 -10.28
N ALA A 139 -18.17 14.98 -10.74
CA ALA A 139 -17.83 15.51 -12.07
C ALA A 139 -16.35 15.95 -12.15
N PHE A 140 -15.84 16.57 -11.10
CA PHE A 140 -14.44 17.01 -11.04
C PHE A 140 -13.47 15.82 -10.97
N SER A 141 -13.84 14.79 -10.21
CA SER A 141 -13.09 13.55 -10.11
C SER A 141 -13.06 12.80 -11.45
N ALA A 142 -14.20 12.75 -12.18
CA ALA A 142 -14.27 12.13 -13.51
C ALA A 142 -13.40 12.90 -14.52
N PHE A 143 -13.50 14.22 -14.56
CA PHE A 143 -12.66 15.05 -15.43
C PHE A 143 -11.17 14.90 -15.13
N GLY A 144 -10.81 14.87 -13.84
CA GLY A 144 -9.43 14.65 -13.41
C GLY A 144 -8.92 13.28 -13.86
N TRP A 145 -9.74 12.24 -13.76
CA TRP A 145 -9.40 10.91 -14.25
C TRP A 145 -9.17 10.89 -15.76
N ASP A 146 -10.06 11.51 -16.51
CA ASP A 146 -9.95 11.58 -17.98
C ASP A 146 -8.67 12.31 -18.41
N ALA A 147 -8.37 13.45 -17.80
CA ALA A 147 -7.16 14.21 -18.08
C ALA A 147 -5.88 13.39 -17.82
N VAL A 148 -5.81 12.74 -16.66
CA VAL A 148 -4.68 11.86 -16.32
C VAL A 148 -4.58 10.69 -17.30
N ASN A 149 -5.72 10.07 -17.64
CA ASN A 149 -5.78 8.93 -18.52
C ASN A 149 -5.26 9.26 -19.94
N VAL A 150 -5.66 10.42 -20.48
CA VAL A 150 -5.17 10.88 -21.79
C VAL A 150 -3.66 11.09 -21.78
N VAL A 151 -3.13 11.76 -20.74
CA VAL A 151 -1.67 11.97 -20.63
C VAL A 151 -0.92 10.65 -20.49
N VAL A 152 -1.42 9.73 -19.65
CA VAL A 152 -0.78 8.42 -19.46
C VAL A 152 -0.76 7.62 -20.75
N GLN A 153 -1.90 7.54 -21.45
CA GLN A 153 -1.99 6.81 -22.72
C GLN A 153 -1.07 7.43 -23.77
N GLY A 154 -1.05 8.77 -23.89
CA GLY A 154 -0.17 9.46 -24.82
C GLY A 154 1.31 9.20 -24.53
N LEU A 155 1.72 9.22 -23.26
CA LEU A 155 3.10 8.90 -22.87
C LEU A 155 3.46 7.44 -23.21
N VAL A 156 2.55 6.50 -22.94
CA VAL A 156 2.76 5.08 -23.26
C VAL A 156 2.89 4.88 -24.76
N GLU A 157 2.05 5.52 -25.57
CA GLU A 157 2.13 5.47 -27.03
C GLU A 157 3.46 6.02 -27.55
N LEU A 158 4.01 7.04 -26.89
CA LEU A 158 5.32 7.60 -27.21
C LEU A 158 6.50 6.76 -26.68
N GLU A 159 6.23 5.62 -26.05
CA GLU A 159 7.24 4.81 -25.34
C GLU A 159 7.95 5.59 -24.21
N ASP A 160 7.32 6.65 -23.73
CA ASP A 160 7.85 7.49 -22.66
C ASP A 160 7.19 7.11 -21.33
N ARG A 161 7.99 6.62 -20.39
CA ARG A 161 7.49 6.11 -19.11
C ARG A 161 6.75 7.20 -18.32
N PRO A 162 5.46 6.98 -17.97
CA PRO A 162 4.71 7.88 -17.10
C PRO A 162 5.36 8.02 -15.72
N ASN A 163 5.37 9.23 -15.17
CA ASN A 163 5.71 9.53 -13.79
C ASN A 163 4.96 10.77 -13.30
N LEU A 164 4.91 10.97 -11.98
CA LEU A 164 4.15 12.06 -11.38
C LEU A 164 4.58 13.44 -11.89
N MET A 165 5.87 13.67 -12.13
CA MET A 165 6.37 14.96 -12.62
C MET A 165 5.90 15.26 -14.04
N LYS A 166 5.90 14.26 -14.91
CA LYS A 166 5.39 14.40 -16.28
C LYS A 166 3.88 14.64 -16.27
N LEU A 167 3.13 13.90 -15.44
CA LEU A 167 1.70 14.12 -15.29
C LEU A 167 1.40 15.55 -14.83
N ALA A 168 2.05 16.02 -13.77
CA ALA A 168 1.89 17.39 -13.28
C ALA A 168 2.19 18.40 -14.40
N ARG A 169 3.31 18.24 -15.10
CA ARG A 169 3.69 19.14 -16.19
C ARG A 169 2.65 19.24 -17.31
N TYR A 170 2.09 18.10 -17.73
CA TYR A 170 1.11 18.11 -18.82
C TYR A 170 -0.29 18.53 -18.35
N ILE A 171 -0.68 18.23 -17.12
CA ILE A 171 -1.96 18.66 -16.57
C ILE A 171 -1.95 20.19 -16.32
N GLU A 172 -0.87 20.73 -15.80
CA GLU A 172 -0.72 22.18 -15.54
C GLU A 172 -0.43 22.98 -16.81
N GLY A 173 0.39 22.44 -17.71
CA GLY A 173 0.86 23.11 -18.91
C GLY A 173 0.02 22.86 -20.17
N GLY A 174 -1.01 22.01 -20.08
CA GLY A 174 -1.84 21.58 -21.22
C GLY A 174 -1.46 20.19 -21.74
N ILE A 175 -2.46 19.43 -22.14
CA ILE A 175 -2.32 18.05 -22.64
C ILE A 175 -2.07 18.00 -24.15
N GLU A 176 -2.27 19.11 -24.86
CA GLU A 176 -2.19 19.19 -26.31
C GLU A 176 -0.85 18.69 -26.88
N PRO A 177 0.31 19.04 -26.31
CA PRO A 177 1.60 18.60 -26.86
C PRO A 177 1.76 17.06 -26.83
N VAL A 178 1.34 16.39 -25.76
CA VAL A 178 1.44 14.93 -25.67
C VAL A 178 0.41 14.26 -26.56
N LEU A 179 -0.79 14.82 -26.65
CA LEU A 179 -1.84 14.31 -27.53
C LEU A 179 -1.42 14.44 -29.02
N GLU A 180 -0.93 15.58 -29.42
CA GLU A 180 -0.44 15.79 -30.80
C GLU A 180 0.70 14.85 -31.15
N ALA A 181 1.68 14.72 -30.27
CA ALA A 181 2.82 13.83 -30.50
C ALA A 181 2.39 12.36 -30.60
N SER A 182 1.50 11.88 -29.72
CA SER A 182 1.00 10.51 -29.75
C SER A 182 0.15 10.22 -30.98
N LEU A 183 -0.70 11.16 -31.40
CA LEU A 183 -1.49 11.01 -32.64
C LEU A 183 -0.59 10.98 -33.87
N ARG A 184 0.41 11.85 -33.97
CA ARG A 184 1.39 11.83 -35.06
C ARG A 184 2.09 10.47 -35.15
N ARG A 185 2.58 9.95 -34.02
CA ARG A 185 3.20 8.63 -33.96
C ARG A 185 2.24 7.53 -34.39
N PHE A 186 1.02 7.54 -33.88
CA PHE A 186 -0.01 6.57 -34.25
C PHE A 186 -0.24 6.55 -35.77
N PHE A 187 -0.38 7.73 -36.39
CA PHE A 187 -0.58 7.83 -37.82
C PHE A 187 0.66 7.39 -38.61
N ASP A 188 1.86 7.75 -38.17
CA ASP A 188 3.11 7.34 -38.82
C ASP A 188 3.31 5.81 -38.81
N VAL A 189 2.85 5.14 -37.74
CA VAL A 189 2.98 3.68 -37.60
C VAL A 189 1.83 2.93 -38.30
N THR A 190 0.61 3.47 -38.27
CA THR A 190 -0.61 2.74 -38.68
C THR A 190 -0.93 2.97 -40.14
N LEU A 191 -0.65 4.15 -40.69
CA LEU A 191 -0.97 4.47 -42.08
C LEU A 191 0.22 4.21 -42.98
N ALA A 192 0.02 3.34 -43.99
CA ALA A 192 1.01 3.05 -45.01
C ALA A 192 1.24 4.23 -45.99
N THR A 193 0.37 5.24 -46.00
CA THR A 193 0.41 6.44 -46.82
C THR A 193 0.83 7.65 -46.00
N ASP A 194 1.51 8.60 -46.61
CA ASP A 194 1.84 9.86 -45.91
C ASP A 194 0.53 10.63 -45.56
N TRP A 195 0.06 10.42 -44.33
CA TRP A 195 -1.17 11.00 -43.80
C TRP A 195 -1.15 12.55 -43.80
N ARG A 196 0.04 13.18 -43.82
CA ARG A 196 0.23 14.62 -43.90
C ARG A 196 -0.21 15.21 -45.22
N GLU A 197 -0.28 14.38 -46.25
CA GLU A 197 -0.75 14.80 -47.59
C GLU A 197 -2.28 14.64 -47.76
N LEU A 198 -2.96 14.00 -46.83
CA LEU A 198 -4.41 13.86 -46.90
C LEU A 198 -5.10 15.24 -46.81
N PRO A 199 -6.07 15.56 -47.71
CA PRO A 199 -6.72 16.87 -47.78
C PRO A 199 -7.41 17.28 -46.48
N GLU A 200 -7.89 16.31 -45.72
CA GLU A 200 -8.59 16.49 -44.43
C GLU A 200 -7.66 16.93 -43.29
N MET A 201 -6.36 16.68 -43.39
CA MET A 201 -5.35 16.99 -42.37
C MET A 201 -4.62 18.32 -42.65
N LYS A 202 -4.87 18.94 -43.79
CA LYS A 202 -4.28 20.25 -44.17
C LYS A 202 -5.06 21.45 -43.65
N LYS A 203 -6.13 21.23 -42.87
CA LYS A 203 -6.91 22.30 -42.22
C LYS A 203 -6.52 22.44 -40.77
#